data_6541d1a94f3600788d78406ea1d0ecb1
#
_entry.id   6541d1a94f3600788d78406ea1d0ecb1
#
_cell.length_a   1.000
_cell.length_b   1.000
_cell.length_c   1.000
_cell.angle_alpha   90.00
_cell.angle_beta   90.00
_cell.angle_gamma   90.00
#
_symmetry.space_group_name_H-M   'P 1'
#
loop_
_entity.id
_entity.type
_entity.pdbx_description
1 polymer ?
#
loop_
_entity_poly.entity_id
_entity_poly.type
_entity_poly.pdbx_seq_one_letter_code
_entity_poly.pdbx_strand_id
1 'polypeptide(L)'
;EEKYENLDYAEKAYSIFVEALKSGATTRACIFATRHRYATELLMRLMEESGLISYVGKVNMDREASEALTEESADISAYTTFGWINSVKDRFKNTKPILTPRFIPCCTDKLMEELREIQMAYGIPVQSHLSESKGEIDFVKFLRPNNPFYGDSYNEYDLFGKNDDINTD
;
A
#
# COMPACT_ATOMS: atom_id res chain seq x y z
N GLU A 1 -2.70 -9.91 -11.34
CA GLU A 1 -2.73 -9.93 -9.87
C GLU A 1 -2.79 -11.37 -9.36
N GLU A 2 -3.80 -12.19 -9.71
CA GLU A 2 -3.97 -13.59 -9.26
C GLU A 2 -2.71 -14.45 -9.40
N LYS A 3 -1.96 -14.28 -10.49
CA LYS A 3 -0.73 -15.04 -10.73
C LYS A 3 0.31 -14.90 -9.63
N TYR A 4 0.27 -13.80 -8.87
CA TYR A 4 1.21 -13.55 -7.77
C TYR A 4 0.90 -14.37 -6.50
N GLU A 5 -0.21 -15.10 -6.46
CA GLU A 5 -0.44 -16.14 -5.47
C GLU A 5 0.56 -17.31 -5.62
N ASN A 6 0.98 -17.58 -6.85
CA ASN A 6 2.05 -18.52 -7.14
C ASN A 6 3.41 -17.83 -6.95
N LEU A 7 4.18 -18.28 -5.95
CA LEU A 7 5.44 -17.65 -5.57
C LEU A 7 6.54 -17.84 -6.64
N ASP A 8 6.52 -18.91 -7.41
CA ASP A 8 7.49 -19.12 -8.52
C ASP A 8 7.25 -18.09 -9.64
N TYR A 9 5.99 -17.79 -9.91
CA TYR A 9 5.63 -16.70 -10.82
C TYR A 9 6.03 -15.35 -10.27
N ALA A 10 5.71 -15.10 -8.99
CA ALA A 10 6.04 -13.84 -8.31
C ALA A 10 7.55 -13.59 -8.31
N GLU A 11 8.36 -14.61 -8.01
CA GLU A 11 9.82 -14.49 -8.02
C GLU A 11 10.37 -14.12 -9.39
N LYS A 12 9.88 -14.77 -10.44
CA LYS A 12 10.24 -14.45 -11.82
C LYS A 12 9.91 -13.01 -12.20
N ALA A 13 8.65 -12.61 -11.93
CA ALA A 13 8.16 -11.30 -12.30
C ALA A 13 8.87 -10.18 -11.51
N TYR A 14 9.05 -10.37 -10.23
CA TYR A 14 9.72 -9.39 -9.37
C TYR A 14 11.23 -9.32 -9.62
N SER A 15 11.88 -10.43 -9.95
CA SER A 15 13.29 -10.40 -10.36
C SER A 15 13.50 -9.54 -11.61
N ILE A 16 12.64 -9.67 -12.63
CA ILE A 16 12.67 -8.81 -13.82
C ILE A 16 12.45 -7.34 -13.44
N PHE A 17 11.48 -7.06 -12.57
CA PHE A 17 11.19 -5.72 -12.11
C PHE A 17 12.37 -5.10 -11.35
N VAL A 18 12.97 -5.83 -10.41
CA VAL A 18 14.10 -5.36 -9.60
C VAL A 18 15.34 -5.12 -10.48
N GLU A 19 15.64 -6.01 -11.42
CA GLU A 19 16.74 -5.81 -12.38
C GLU A 19 16.51 -4.58 -13.29
N ALA A 20 15.27 -4.32 -13.70
CA ALA A 20 14.95 -3.11 -14.44
C ALA A 20 15.18 -1.84 -13.61
N LEU A 21 14.84 -1.84 -12.32
CA LEU A 21 15.15 -0.72 -11.42
C LEU A 21 16.66 -0.52 -11.23
N LYS A 22 17.42 -1.60 -11.03
CA LYS A 22 18.88 -1.57 -10.86
C LYS A 22 19.61 -1.07 -12.10
N SER A 23 19.13 -1.45 -13.28
CA SER A 23 19.73 -1.02 -14.56
C SER A 23 19.38 0.42 -14.94
N GLY A 24 18.42 1.04 -14.26
CA GLY A 24 18.02 2.43 -14.44
C GLY A 24 18.77 3.40 -13.54
N ALA A 25 18.28 4.65 -13.51
CA ALA A 25 18.78 5.70 -12.63
C ALA A 25 18.05 5.71 -11.26
N THR A 26 17.26 4.68 -10.95
CA THR A 26 16.48 4.59 -9.72
C THR A 26 17.39 4.26 -8.55
N THR A 27 17.35 5.09 -7.50
CA THR A 27 18.07 4.86 -6.25
C THR A 27 17.14 4.58 -5.09
N ARG A 28 15.89 5.02 -5.19
CA ARG A 28 14.83 4.86 -4.20
C ARG A 28 13.51 4.59 -4.88
N ALA A 29 12.66 3.76 -4.27
CA ALA A 29 11.34 3.43 -4.81
C ALA A 29 10.29 3.30 -3.71
N CYS A 30 9.08 3.80 -3.98
CA CYS A 30 7.86 3.43 -3.24
C CYS A 30 7.04 2.51 -4.14
N ILE A 31 6.75 1.31 -3.68
CA ILE A 31 6.24 0.24 -4.54
C ILE A 31 4.89 -0.26 -4.03
N PHE A 32 3.88 -0.18 -4.89
CA PHE A 32 2.64 -0.93 -4.75
C PHE A 32 2.91 -2.37 -5.19
N ALA A 33 2.91 -3.32 -4.25
CA ALA A 33 3.09 -4.73 -4.58
C ALA A 33 1.76 -5.36 -5.03
N THR A 34 1.30 -6.37 -4.35
CA THR A 34 0.02 -7.02 -4.59
C THR A 34 -0.76 -7.15 -3.28
N ARG A 35 -2.00 -7.66 -3.34
CA ARG A 35 -2.76 -8.04 -2.13
C ARG A 35 -2.18 -9.28 -1.44
N HIS A 36 -1.35 -10.07 -2.14
CA HIS A 36 -0.80 -11.33 -1.64
C HIS A 36 0.39 -11.08 -0.71
N ARG A 37 0.20 -11.40 0.57
CA ARG A 37 1.19 -11.19 1.62
C ARG A 37 2.56 -11.80 1.27
N TYR A 38 2.60 -13.08 0.93
CA TYR A 38 3.87 -13.79 0.70
C TYR A 38 4.61 -13.30 -0.55
N ALA A 39 3.89 -12.93 -1.60
CA ALA A 39 4.49 -12.29 -2.76
C ALA A 39 5.08 -10.92 -2.41
N THR A 40 4.42 -10.14 -1.56
CA THR A 40 4.93 -8.86 -1.08
C THR A 40 6.20 -9.05 -0.23
N GLU A 41 6.23 -10.04 0.67
CA GLU A 41 7.44 -10.39 1.44
C GLU A 41 8.61 -10.81 0.52
N LEU A 42 8.31 -11.57 -0.53
CA LEU A 42 9.28 -11.96 -1.55
C LEU A 42 9.86 -10.74 -2.29
N LEU A 43 9.00 -9.79 -2.71
CA LEU A 43 9.47 -8.55 -3.33
C LEU A 43 10.36 -7.75 -2.38
N MET A 44 9.99 -7.65 -1.10
CA MET A 44 10.81 -6.96 -0.09
C MET A 44 12.21 -7.59 0.03
N ARG A 45 12.29 -8.92 0.02
CA ARG A 45 13.57 -9.63 0.02
C ARG A 45 14.41 -9.29 -1.20
N LEU A 46 13.84 -9.35 -2.40
CA LEU A 46 14.54 -9.04 -3.64
C LEU A 46 14.99 -7.56 -3.69
N MET A 47 14.18 -6.65 -3.19
CA MET A 47 14.55 -5.23 -3.07
C MET A 47 15.70 -5.02 -2.09
N GLU A 48 15.70 -5.68 -0.93
CA GLU A 48 16.80 -5.64 0.03
C GLU A 48 18.11 -6.16 -0.57
N GLU A 49 18.05 -7.31 -1.25
CA GLU A 49 19.20 -7.91 -1.95
C GLU A 49 19.73 -7.02 -3.08
N SER A 50 18.90 -6.20 -3.68
CA SER A 50 19.30 -5.26 -4.73
C SER A 50 20.19 -4.11 -4.24
N GLY A 51 20.14 -3.81 -2.94
CA GLY A 51 20.79 -2.64 -2.33
C GLY A 51 20.07 -1.31 -2.54
N LEU A 52 18.96 -1.28 -3.26
CA LEU A 52 18.12 -0.09 -3.41
C LEU A 52 17.39 0.23 -2.10
N ILE A 53 17.17 1.52 -1.86
CA ILE A 53 16.31 1.95 -0.73
C ILE A 53 14.86 1.91 -1.19
N SER A 54 13.99 1.23 -0.45
CA SER A 54 12.59 1.12 -0.86
C SER A 54 11.61 1.10 0.29
N TYR A 55 10.40 1.59 -0.02
CA TYR A 55 9.18 1.25 0.68
C TYR A 55 8.37 0.31 -0.19
N VAL A 56 7.88 -0.78 0.39
CA VAL A 56 7.05 -1.77 -0.32
C VAL A 56 5.77 -1.94 0.46
N GLY A 57 4.64 -1.91 -0.22
CA GLY A 57 3.34 -2.02 0.41
C GLY A 57 2.49 -3.16 -0.13
N LYS A 58 1.94 -3.96 0.78
CA LYS A 58 0.83 -4.86 0.49
C LYS A 58 -0.39 -4.01 0.18
N VAL A 59 -0.99 -4.21 -0.99
CA VAL A 59 -2.18 -3.46 -1.41
C VAL A 59 -3.40 -3.94 -0.64
N ASN A 60 -4.19 -2.99 -0.15
CA ASN A 60 -5.45 -3.22 0.52
C ASN A 60 -6.61 -2.75 -0.36
N MET A 61 -7.60 -3.63 -0.56
CA MET A 61 -8.85 -3.32 -1.27
C MET A 61 -9.92 -4.37 -0.94
N ASP A 62 -11.07 -3.92 -0.47
CA ASP A 62 -12.18 -4.77 -0.04
C ASP A 62 -13.51 -4.46 -0.74
N ARG A 63 -13.50 -3.56 -1.75
CA ARG A 63 -14.66 -3.25 -2.61
C ARG A 63 -14.24 -2.72 -3.98
N GLU A 64 -15.23 -2.57 -4.89
CA GLU A 64 -15.11 -1.91 -6.19
C GLU A 64 -13.89 -2.35 -7.03
N ALA A 65 -13.54 -3.62 -6.92
CA ALA A 65 -12.55 -4.29 -7.74
C ALA A 65 -13.11 -5.61 -8.26
N SER A 66 -12.43 -6.25 -9.22
CA SER A 66 -12.83 -7.59 -9.64
C SER A 66 -12.70 -8.57 -8.46
N GLU A 67 -13.49 -9.65 -8.46
CA GLU A 67 -13.47 -10.68 -7.42
C GLU A 67 -12.03 -11.18 -7.13
N ALA A 68 -11.23 -11.35 -8.16
CA ALA A 68 -9.83 -11.76 -8.05
C ALA A 68 -8.93 -10.75 -7.33
N LEU A 69 -9.31 -9.48 -7.28
CA LEU A 69 -8.53 -8.41 -6.66
C LEU A 69 -9.06 -8.03 -5.28
N THR A 70 -10.35 -8.22 -5.04
CA THR A 70 -11.00 -7.84 -3.80
C THR A 70 -10.62 -8.81 -2.67
N GLU A 71 -10.19 -8.27 -1.55
CA GLU A 71 -10.01 -9.05 -0.32
C GLU A 71 -11.38 -9.37 0.29
N GLU A 72 -11.50 -10.48 1.01
CA GLU A 72 -12.77 -11.05 1.47
C GLU A 72 -13.55 -10.10 2.38
N SER A 73 -12.84 -9.32 3.20
CA SER A 73 -13.42 -8.29 4.07
C SER A 73 -12.35 -7.31 4.59
N ALA A 74 -12.79 -6.18 5.16
CA ALA A 74 -11.93 -5.25 5.87
C ALA A 74 -11.12 -5.94 6.96
N ASP A 75 -11.76 -6.77 7.79
CA ASP A 75 -11.11 -7.50 8.90
C ASP A 75 -9.99 -8.42 8.38
N ILE A 76 -10.23 -9.17 7.31
CA ILE A 76 -9.24 -10.07 6.70
C ILE A 76 -8.08 -9.27 6.09
N SER A 77 -8.38 -8.18 5.38
CA SER A 77 -7.37 -7.28 4.82
C SER A 77 -6.48 -6.69 5.91
N ALA A 78 -7.07 -6.14 6.97
CA ALA A 78 -6.36 -5.56 8.10
C ALA A 78 -5.54 -6.61 8.87
N TYR A 79 -6.15 -7.75 9.21
CA TYR A 79 -5.46 -8.85 9.91
C TYR A 79 -4.23 -9.36 9.11
N THR A 80 -4.40 -9.55 7.80
CA THR A 80 -3.32 -9.99 6.94
C THR A 80 -2.20 -8.94 6.86
N THR A 81 -2.56 -7.67 6.79
CA THR A 81 -1.64 -6.54 6.77
C THR A 81 -0.86 -6.42 8.09
N PHE A 82 -1.56 -6.52 9.22
CA PHE A 82 -0.94 -6.56 10.55
C PHE A 82 0.08 -7.71 10.66
N GLY A 83 -0.33 -8.93 10.28
CA GLY A 83 0.56 -10.09 10.28
C GLY A 83 1.77 -9.94 9.36
N TRP A 84 1.59 -9.30 8.18
CA TRP A 84 2.67 -8.99 7.27
C TRP A 84 3.65 -7.98 7.87
N ILE A 85 3.17 -6.86 8.41
CA ILE A 85 4.03 -5.84 9.03
C ILE A 85 4.86 -6.45 10.15
N ASN A 86 4.24 -7.25 11.03
CA ASN A 86 4.97 -7.91 12.11
C ASN A 86 6.09 -8.84 11.62
N SER A 87 5.91 -9.47 10.46
CA SER A 87 6.93 -10.36 9.90
C SER A 87 8.11 -9.62 9.24
N VAL A 88 7.93 -8.33 8.85
CA VAL A 88 8.93 -7.62 8.02
C VAL A 88 9.51 -6.35 8.64
N LYS A 89 8.85 -5.72 9.63
CA LYS A 89 9.20 -4.39 10.16
C LYS A 89 10.65 -4.23 10.58
N ASP A 90 11.22 -5.28 11.18
CA ASP A 90 12.59 -5.30 11.71
C ASP A 90 13.56 -6.18 10.88
N ARG A 91 13.05 -6.78 9.79
CA ARG A 91 13.77 -7.81 9.04
C ARG A 91 14.79 -7.24 8.05
N PHE A 92 14.49 -6.09 7.46
CA PHE A 92 15.26 -5.50 6.38
C PHE A 92 15.82 -4.13 6.77
N LYS A 93 17.02 -3.83 6.25
CA LYS A 93 17.72 -2.56 6.51
C LYS A 93 17.26 -1.45 5.58
N ASN A 94 17.27 -1.71 4.27
CA ASN A 94 17.03 -0.73 3.21
C ASN A 94 15.58 -0.75 2.69
N THR A 95 14.85 -1.84 2.93
CA THR A 95 13.46 -2.02 2.50
C THR A 95 12.53 -1.98 3.70
N LYS A 96 11.56 -1.08 3.67
CA LYS A 96 10.62 -0.87 4.78
C LYS A 96 9.17 -1.07 4.33
N PRO A 97 8.29 -1.53 5.23
CA PRO A 97 6.86 -1.60 4.92
C PRO A 97 6.24 -0.21 4.83
N ILE A 98 5.24 -0.07 3.97
CA ILE A 98 4.38 1.10 3.84
C ILE A 98 2.93 0.65 3.71
N LEU A 99 2.01 1.25 4.46
CA LEU A 99 0.58 0.97 4.29
C LEU A 99 0.11 1.42 2.92
N THR A 100 -0.69 0.57 2.26
CA THR A 100 -1.06 0.82 0.88
C THR A 100 -2.55 0.54 0.64
N PRO A 101 -3.47 1.35 1.23
CA PRO A 101 -4.83 1.39 0.72
C PRO A 101 -4.77 1.77 -0.76
N ARG A 102 -5.38 0.98 -1.63
CA ARG A 102 -5.25 1.22 -3.07
C ARG A 102 -5.70 2.62 -3.45
N PHE A 103 -6.90 2.99 -3.10
CA PHE A 103 -7.49 4.34 -3.18
C PHE A 103 -8.91 4.31 -2.58
N ILE A 104 -9.49 5.47 -2.31
CA ILE A 104 -10.80 5.60 -1.65
C ILE A 104 -11.92 4.74 -2.27
N PRO A 105 -12.08 4.65 -3.61
CA PRO A 105 -13.08 3.80 -4.21
C PRO A 105 -12.98 2.32 -3.82
N CYS A 106 -11.78 1.79 -3.66
CA CYS A 106 -11.53 0.37 -3.40
C CYS A 106 -11.43 -0.02 -1.92
N CYS A 107 -11.55 0.95 -1.01
CA CYS A 107 -11.46 0.69 0.42
C CYS A 107 -12.75 1.13 1.11
N THR A 108 -13.35 0.23 1.91
CA THR A 108 -14.48 0.62 2.77
C THR A 108 -14.00 1.51 3.91
N ASP A 109 -14.93 2.25 4.52
CA ASP A 109 -14.65 3.07 5.70
C ASP A 109 -14.03 2.24 6.82
N LYS A 110 -14.58 1.04 7.03
CA LYS A 110 -14.08 0.09 8.01
C LYS A 110 -12.63 -0.29 7.73
N LEU A 111 -12.27 -0.59 6.49
CA LEU A 111 -10.88 -0.90 6.14
C LEU A 111 -9.95 0.29 6.38
N MET A 112 -10.39 1.49 6.04
CA MET A 112 -9.59 2.71 6.26
C MET A 112 -9.36 2.97 7.76
N GLU A 113 -10.38 2.77 8.62
CA GLU A 113 -10.27 2.86 10.07
C GLU A 113 -9.28 1.83 10.63
N GLU A 114 -9.39 0.56 10.21
CA GLU A 114 -8.47 -0.51 10.61
C GLU A 114 -7.01 -0.22 10.19
N LEU A 115 -6.80 0.32 8.98
CA LEU A 115 -5.47 0.70 8.51
C LEU A 115 -4.90 1.89 9.30
N ARG A 116 -5.74 2.84 9.70
CA ARG A 116 -5.36 3.92 10.62
C ARG A 116 -4.86 3.37 11.96
N GLU A 117 -5.59 2.42 12.56
CA GLU A 117 -5.15 1.79 13.82
C GLU A 117 -3.78 1.11 13.66
N ILE A 118 -3.55 0.43 12.54
CA ILE A 118 -2.25 -0.17 12.23
C ILE A 118 -1.17 0.92 12.09
N GLN A 119 -1.46 2.01 11.36
CA GLN A 119 -0.54 3.11 11.21
C GLN A 119 -0.12 3.70 12.56
N MET A 120 -1.10 3.96 13.43
CA MET A 120 -0.84 4.51 14.78
C MET A 120 0.00 3.57 15.64
N ALA A 121 -0.28 2.25 15.56
CA ALA A 121 0.43 1.26 16.35
C ALA A 121 1.90 1.09 15.95
N TYR A 122 2.21 1.27 14.67
CA TYR A 122 3.56 1.01 14.14
C TYR A 122 4.32 2.26 13.68
N GLY A 123 3.67 3.40 13.55
CA GLY A 123 4.29 4.63 13.04
C GLY A 123 4.82 4.51 11.62
N ILE A 124 4.20 3.66 10.78
CA ILE A 124 4.65 3.46 9.40
C ILE A 124 3.98 4.45 8.43
N PRO A 125 4.66 4.83 7.35
CA PRO A 125 4.09 5.73 6.36
C PRO A 125 2.96 5.09 5.57
N VAL A 126 2.21 5.92 4.85
CA VAL A 126 1.07 5.52 4.00
C VAL A 126 1.32 6.00 2.58
N GLN A 127 0.96 5.19 1.60
CA GLN A 127 0.86 5.59 0.19
C GLN A 127 -0.51 5.19 -0.37
N SER A 128 -0.99 5.92 -1.34
CA SER A 128 -2.26 5.62 -2.02
C SER A 128 -2.30 6.32 -3.38
N HIS A 129 -3.36 6.09 -4.17
CA HIS A 129 -3.64 6.87 -5.37
C HIS A 129 -4.57 8.03 -5.04
N LEU A 130 -4.38 9.13 -5.72
CA LEU A 130 -5.14 10.37 -5.52
C LEU A 130 -5.34 11.08 -6.85
N SER A 131 -6.60 11.29 -7.23
CA SER A 131 -6.98 12.10 -8.40
C SER A 131 -6.35 11.62 -9.72
N GLU A 132 -6.22 10.29 -9.91
CA GLU A 132 -5.61 9.68 -11.10
C GLU A 132 -6.41 9.98 -12.38
N SER A 133 -7.75 10.04 -12.27
CA SER A 133 -8.63 10.32 -13.38
C SER A 133 -9.85 11.16 -12.97
N LYS A 134 -10.45 11.83 -13.97
CA LYS A 134 -11.70 12.59 -13.74
C LYS A 134 -12.84 11.71 -13.24
N GLY A 135 -12.98 10.49 -13.81
CA GLY A 135 -14.01 9.54 -13.37
C GLY A 135 -13.84 9.10 -11.93
N GLU A 136 -12.60 8.90 -11.50
CA GLU A 136 -12.28 8.61 -10.09
C GLU A 136 -12.63 9.77 -9.17
N ILE A 137 -12.26 11.01 -9.55
CA ILE A 137 -12.59 12.22 -8.78
C ILE A 137 -14.12 12.36 -8.63
N ASP A 138 -14.87 12.19 -9.72
CA ASP A 138 -16.32 12.27 -9.72
C ASP A 138 -16.94 11.16 -8.84
N PHE A 139 -16.37 9.96 -8.86
CA PHE A 139 -16.83 8.85 -8.03
C PHE A 139 -16.52 9.07 -6.54
N VAL A 140 -15.34 9.57 -6.20
CA VAL A 140 -15.01 9.92 -4.82
C VAL A 140 -15.92 11.04 -4.31
N LYS A 141 -16.21 12.04 -5.12
CA LYS A 141 -17.19 13.08 -4.77
C LYS A 141 -18.59 12.54 -4.52
N PHE A 142 -19.00 11.49 -5.26
CA PHE A 142 -20.25 10.78 -5.02
C PHE A 142 -20.22 10.02 -3.68
N LEU A 143 -19.11 9.33 -3.37
CA LEU A 143 -18.94 8.58 -2.11
C LEU A 143 -18.81 9.51 -0.88
N ARG A 144 -18.25 10.70 -1.08
CA ARG A 144 -17.91 11.69 -0.05
C ARG A 144 -18.43 13.08 -0.42
N PRO A 145 -19.76 13.26 -0.48
CA PRO A 145 -20.36 14.52 -0.99
C PRO A 145 -20.04 15.75 -0.12
N ASN A 146 -19.66 15.55 1.13
CA ASN A 146 -19.34 16.63 2.07
C ASN A 146 -17.87 17.06 2.01
N ASN A 147 -17.00 16.32 1.30
CA ASN A 147 -15.59 16.66 1.21
C ASN A 147 -15.36 17.66 0.07
N PRO A 148 -14.78 18.84 0.38
CA PRO A 148 -14.44 19.84 -0.65
C PRO A 148 -13.44 19.29 -1.68
N PHE A 149 -12.48 18.51 -1.21
CA PHE A 149 -11.39 17.96 -2.02
C PHE A 149 -11.26 16.44 -1.83
N TYR A 150 -10.71 15.75 -2.83
CA TYR A 150 -10.48 14.31 -2.76
C TYR A 150 -9.61 13.95 -1.54
N GLY A 151 -8.55 14.73 -1.30
CA GLY A 151 -7.63 14.50 -0.19
C GLY A 151 -8.27 14.49 1.19
N ASP A 152 -9.36 15.26 1.38
CA ASP A 152 -10.10 15.25 2.65
C ASP A 152 -10.64 13.87 3.00
N SER A 153 -10.90 13.03 2.00
CA SER A 153 -11.36 11.65 2.21
C SER A 153 -10.31 10.75 2.87
N TYR A 154 -9.02 11.06 2.76
CA TYR A 154 -7.95 10.41 3.52
C TYR A 154 -7.75 11.07 4.88
N ASN A 155 -7.96 12.39 4.95
CA ASN A 155 -7.83 13.15 6.18
C ASN A 155 -8.90 12.78 7.22
N GLU A 156 -10.07 12.31 6.79
CA GLU A 156 -11.10 11.73 7.69
C GLU A 156 -10.55 10.61 8.58
N TYR A 157 -9.51 9.91 8.11
CA TYR A 157 -8.86 8.79 8.81
C TYR A 157 -7.46 9.15 9.35
N ASP A 158 -7.10 10.44 9.42
CA ASP A 158 -5.77 10.92 9.82
C ASP A 158 -4.60 10.27 9.02
N LEU A 159 -4.86 9.79 7.79
CA LEU A 159 -3.87 9.07 6.98
C LEU A 159 -2.94 9.99 6.17
N PHE A 160 -3.20 11.30 6.14
CA PHE A 160 -2.26 12.29 5.57
C PHE A 160 -1.16 12.73 6.52
N GLY A 161 -1.18 12.27 7.77
CA GLY A 161 -0.30 12.76 8.84
C GLY A 161 -0.84 14.05 9.49
N LYS A 162 -0.40 14.31 10.70
CA LYS A 162 -0.75 15.55 11.39
C LYS A 162 0.21 16.66 10.92
N ASN A 163 -0.32 17.88 10.78
CA ASN A 163 0.50 19.07 10.50
C ASN A 163 1.58 19.37 11.57
N ASP A 164 1.51 18.67 12.70
CA ASP A 164 2.44 18.82 13.82
C ASP A 164 3.82 18.18 13.57
N ASP A 165 3.96 17.34 12.53
CA ASP A 165 5.21 16.66 12.18
C ASP A 165 6.03 17.39 11.10
N ILE A 166 5.55 18.53 10.59
CA ILE A 166 6.34 19.41 9.72
C ILE A 166 7.09 20.38 10.62
N ASN A 167 8.13 19.91 11.29
CA ASN A 167 9.16 20.80 11.82
C ASN A 167 9.88 21.41 10.62
N THR A 168 9.50 22.63 10.32
CA THR A 168 10.28 23.52 9.45
C THR A 168 11.43 24.12 10.29
N ASP A 169 12.49 23.34 10.46
CA ASP A 169 13.83 23.85 10.82
C ASP A 169 14.74 23.92 9.61
#